data_673d41bda238b89bd9aa44f3515993b6
#
_entry.id   673d41bda238b89bd9aa44f3515993b6
#
_cell.length_a   1.000
_cell.length_b   1.000
_cell.length_c   1.000
_cell.angle_alpha   90.00
_cell.angle_beta   90.00
_cell.angle_gamma   90.00
#
_symmetry.space_group_name_H-M   'P 1'
#
loop_
_entity.id
_entity.type
_entity.pdbx_description
1 polymer ?
#
loop_
_entity_poly.entity_id
_entity_poly.type
_entity_poly.pdbx_seq_one_letter_code
_entity_poly.pdbx_strand_id
1 'polypeptide(L)' 'MRVMIVEDQTMIRSLLESYFHAEDGYQITASIPGAKQAVEVCRTSSVDLILMDV' A
#
# COMPACT_ATOMS: atom_id res chain seq x y z
N MET A 1 -1.44 10.10 -7.16
CA MET A 1 -0.74 9.84 -5.88
C MET A 1 -0.41 8.35 -5.79
N ARG A 2 0.82 8.05 -5.51
CA ARG A 2 1.30 6.67 -5.42
C ARG A 2 1.19 6.19 -3.98
N VAL A 3 0.46 5.11 -3.78
CA VAL A 3 0.10 4.61 -2.45
C VAL A 3 0.71 3.24 -2.21
N MET A 4 1.29 3.07 -1.03
CA MET A 4 1.70 1.75 -0.56
C MET A 4 0.83 1.35 0.63
N ILE A 5 0.32 0.13 0.61
CA ILE A 5 -0.50 -0.42 1.69
C ILE A 5 0.32 -1.47 2.43
N VAL A 6 0.43 -1.30 3.74
CA VAL A 6 1.13 -2.25 4.61
C VAL A 6 0.13 -2.76 5.65
N GLU A 7 -0.32 -3.98 5.49
CA GLU A 7 -1.34 -4.58 6.35
C GLU A 7 -1.17 -6.09 6.36
N ASP A 8 -1.05 -6.70 7.53
CA ASP A 8 -0.82 -8.13 7.64
C ASP A 8 -2.09 -8.96 7.47
N GLN A 9 -3.26 -8.39 7.75
CA GLN A 9 -4.52 -9.11 7.57
C GLN A 9 -4.96 -9.03 6.11
N THR A 10 -4.99 -10.19 5.46
CA THR A 10 -5.28 -10.28 4.02
C THR A 10 -6.64 -9.66 3.65
N MET A 11 -7.65 -9.89 4.48
CA MET A 11 -8.99 -9.36 4.21
C MET A 11 -9.01 -7.84 4.23
N ILE A 12 -8.38 -7.24 5.23
CA ILE A 12 -8.33 -5.78 5.36
C ILE A 12 -7.49 -5.18 4.24
N ARG A 13 -6.37 -5.82 3.91
CA ARG A 13 -5.52 -5.36 2.81
C ARG A 13 -6.29 -5.36 1.49
N SER A 14 -7.08 -6.40 1.24
CA SER A 14 -7.90 -6.48 0.02
C SER A 14 -8.96 -5.39 -0.03
N LEU A 15 -9.59 -5.07 1.10
CA LEU A 15 -10.57 -3.98 1.17
C LEU A 15 -9.93 -2.63 0.84
N LEU A 16 -8.75 -2.38 1.38
CA LEU A 16 -8.01 -1.14 1.10
C LEU A 16 -7.62 -1.06 -0.37
N GLU A 17 -7.17 -2.17 -0.96
CA GLU A 17 -6.85 -2.21 -2.39
C GLU A 17 -8.07 -1.85 -3.22
N SER A 18 -9.22 -2.43 -2.91
CA SER A 18 -10.47 -2.15 -3.64
C SER A 18 -10.85 -0.69 -3.53
N TYR A 19 -10.73 -0.11 -2.35
CA TYR A 19 -11.05 1.30 -2.12
C TYR A 19 -10.21 2.20 -3.02
N PHE A 20 -8.90 2.01 -3.02
CA PHE A 20 -8.01 2.88 -3.78
C PHE A 20 -8.09 2.64 -5.28
N HIS A 21 -8.42 1.43 -5.72
CA HIS A 21 -8.66 1.17 -7.13
C HIS A 21 -9.89 1.91 -7.65
N ALA A 22 -10.89 2.11 -6.79
CA ALA A 22 -12.13 2.78 -7.18
C ALA A 22 -11.99 4.30 -7.19
N GLU A 23 -11.00 4.85 -6.50
CA GLU A 23 -10.81 6.30 -6.38
C GLU A 23 -9.86 6.82 -7.46
N ASP A 24 -10.28 7.92 -8.10
CA ASP A 24 -9.42 8.59 -9.08
C ASP A 24 -8.24 9.27 -8.39
N GLY A 25 -7.12 9.29 -9.07
CA GLY A 25 -5.95 9.99 -8.59
C GLY A 25 -5.01 9.16 -7.71
N TYR A 26 -5.38 7.90 -7.44
CA TYR A 26 -4.54 7.00 -6.65
C TYR A 26 -4.04 5.83 -7.50
N GLN A 27 -2.77 5.49 -7.30
CA GLN A 27 -2.16 4.33 -7.93
C GLN A 27 -1.51 3.50 -6.84
N ILE A 28 -1.92 2.22 -6.71
CA ILE A 28 -1.31 1.33 -5.73
C ILE A 28 0.03 0.86 -6.26
N THR A 29 1.09 1.31 -5.60
CA THR A 29 2.46 0.93 -5.94
C THR A 29 2.81 -0.44 -5.38
N ALA A 30 2.35 -0.72 -4.16
CA ALA A 30 2.58 -1.99 -3.50
C ALA A 30 1.51 -2.23 -2.44
N SER A 31 1.21 -3.51 -2.23
CA SER A 31 0.29 -3.94 -1.18
C SER A 31 0.97 -5.14 -0.52
N ILE A 32 1.45 -4.97 0.69
CA ILE A 32 2.38 -5.91 1.32
C ILE A 32 2.00 -6.19 2.77
N PRO A 33 2.39 -7.37 3.29
CA PRO A 33 1.98 -7.75 4.63
C PRO A 33 2.84 -7.20 5.76
N GLY A 34 4.04 -6.71 5.48
CA GLY A 34 4.94 -6.35 6.56
C GLY A 34 5.88 -5.20 6.27
N ALA A 35 6.40 -4.63 7.35
CA ALA A 35 7.25 -3.44 7.28
C ALA A 35 8.61 -3.71 6.59
N LYS A 36 9.08 -4.94 6.62
CA LYS A 36 10.34 -5.30 5.96
C LYS A 36 10.27 -5.03 4.46
N GLN A 37 9.19 -5.50 3.84
CA GLN A 37 8.97 -5.29 2.42
C GLN A 37 8.76 -3.81 2.10
N ALA A 38 8.16 -3.06 3.06
CA ALA A 38 7.92 -1.63 2.89
C ALA A 38 9.22 -0.87 2.68
N VAL A 39 10.26 -1.19 3.43
CA VAL A 39 11.57 -0.53 3.29
C VAL A 39 12.13 -0.76 1.90
N GLU A 40 12.05 -1.97 1.39
CA GLU A 40 12.55 -2.28 0.05
C GLU A 40 11.78 -1.53 -1.04
N VAL A 41 10.46 -1.46 -0.92
CA VAL A 41 9.63 -0.71 -1.87
C VAL A 41 10.01 0.76 -1.87
N CYS A 42 10.20 1.35 -0.70
CA CYS A 42 10.60 2.77 -0.59
C CYS A 42 11.96 3.04 -1.22
N ARG A 43 12.85 2.07 -1.23
CA ARG A 43 14.17 2.22 -1.86
C ARG A 43 14.10 2.21 -3.38
N THR A 44 13.19 1.43 -3.95
CA THR A 44 13.16 1.15 -5.38
C THR A 44 12.04 1.86 -6.12
N SER A 45 11.07 2.41 -5.39
CA SER A 45 9.88 3.03 -5.99
C SER A 45 9.56 4.34 -5.29
N SER A 46 8.95 5.24 -6.06
CA SER A 46 8.45 6.49 -5.52
C SER A 46 7.10 6.25 -4.86
N VAL A 47 6.95 6.64 -3.59
CA VAL A 47 5.71 6.47 -2.83
C VAL A 47 5.35 7.80 -2.19
N ASP A 48 4.11 8.24 -2.37
CA ASP A 48 3.62 9.50 -1.81
C ASP A 48 2.90 9.31 -0.47
N LEU A 49 2.26 8.16 -0.30
CA LEU A 49 1.46 7.87 0.89
C LEU A 49 1.62 6.42 1.29
N ILE A 50 1.83 6.19 2.57
CA ILE A 50 1.90 4.85 3.14
C ILE A 50 0.76 4.70 4.14
N LEU A 51 -0.10 3.70 3.91
CA LEU A 51 -1.09 3.28 4.88
C LEU A 51 -0.53 2.09 5.62
N MET A 52 -0.22 2.29 6.88
CA MET A 52 0.38 1.24 7.71
C MET A 52 -0.47 1.02 8.94
N ASP A 53 -0.99 -0.19 9.10
CA ASP A 53 -1.69 -0.60 10.30
C ASP A 53 -0.72 -1.32 11.23
N VAL A 54 -0.63 -0.85 12.44
CA VAL A 54 0.25 -1.39 13.46
C VAL A 54 -0.52 -2.03 14.61
#